data_20c67cde9680ed7001d9d721abb65629
#
_entry.id   20c67cde9680ed7001d9d721abb65629
#
_cell.length_a   1.000
_cell.length_b   1.000
_cell.length_c   1.000
_cell.angle_alpha   90.00
_cell.angle_beta   90.00
_cell.angle_gamma   90.00
#
_symmetry.space_group_name_H-M   'P 1'
#
loop_
_entity.id
_entity.type
_entity.pdbx_description
1 polymer ?
#
loop_
_entity_poly.entity_id
_entity_poly.type
_entity_poly.pdbx_seq_one_letter_code
_entity_poly.pdbx_strand_id
1 'polypeptide(L)'
;MAIALRISVLGIYSIPHDTQRPMLMAGDRVLVYKWAYGVHMPWWKQGVYSHRKDPQQGDWIAFSSHLEADSLAIHGIGWLMACPGDTIWMGPHYRVSPARDYSKGCIWPLVVPKDGECVDMTPWNIHLYTRTINAYEGTKVSIQADRLLWNGRSYRRFRFHRDYYWIYSGNPANLHDSRTMGFLPADAIIGQATSLIYSLDTEKPWYRQLRTHRTLCPLGGRP
;
A
#
# COMPACT_ATOMS: atom_id res chain seq x y z
N MET A 1 -15.59 -14.21 25.14
CA MET A 1 -14.87 -12.91 25.20
C MET A 1 -13.42 -13.00 24.70
N ALA A 2 -12.59 -13.95 25.13
CA ALA A 2 -11.18 -14.07 24.70
C ALA A 2 -10.99 -14.32 23.18
N ILE A 3 -11.87 -15.11 22.54
CA ILE A 3 -11.80 -15.40 21.09
C ILE A 3 -12.14 -14.18 20.26
N ALA A 4 -13.15 -13.39 20.65
CA ALA A 4 -13.51 -12.16 19.96
C ALA A 4 -12.38 -11.10 20.04
N LEU A 5 -11.69 -11.00 21.17
CA LEU A 5 -10.54 -10.14 21.36
C LEU A 5 -9.36 -10.56 20.46
N ARG A 6 -9.11 -11.88 20.33
CA ARG A 6 -8.07 -12.42 19.44
C ARG A 6 -8.32 -12.04 17.96
N ILE A 7 -9.56 -12.19 17.50
CA ILE A 7 -9.93 -11.89 16.10
C ILE A 7 -9.84 -10.40 15.81
N SER A 8 -10.09 -9.54 16.80
CA SER A 8 -9.99 -8.08 16.62
C SER A 8 -8.54 -7.55 16.64
N VAL A 9 -7.61 -8.23 17.32
CA VAL A 9 -6.21 -7.79 17.49
C VAL A 9 -5.28 -8.39 16.46
N LEU A 10 -5.44 -9.70 16.18
CA LEU A 10 -4.58 -10.47 15.28
C LEU A 10 -5.39 -11.02 14.11
N GLY A 11 -4.84 -10.92 12.91
CA GLY A 11 -5.41 -11.50 11.70
C GLY A 11 -4.39 -12.39 11.00
N ILE A 12 -4.86 -13.46 10.37
CA ILE A 12 -4.06 -14.31 9.49
C ILE A 12 -4.51 -14.04 8.06
N TYR A 13 -3.59 -13.55 7.24
CA TYR A 13 -3.85 -13.23 5.84
C TYR A 13 -3.15 -14.24 4.93
N SER A 14 -3.87 -14.68 3.91
CA SER A 14 -3.37 -15.59 2.89
C SER A 14 -2.80 -14.79 1.72
N ILE A 15 -1.65 -15.20 1.22
CA ILE A 15 -1.10 -14.68 -0.03
C ILE A 15 -1.58 -15.59 -1.17
N PRO A 16 -2.50 -15.12 -2.04
CA PRO A 16 -3.09 -15.96 -3.08
C PRO A 16 -2.18 -16.12 -4.30
N HIS A 17 -1.29 -15.16 -4.57
CA HIS A 17 -0.46 -15.12 -5.76
C HIS A 17 1.00 -14.78 -5.44
N ASP A 18 1.92 -15.20 -6.32
CA ASP A 18 3.36 -14.94 -6.21
C ASP A 18 3.75 -13.50 -6.58
N THR A 19 3.00 -12.54 -6.11
CA THR A 19 3.17 -11.13 -6.48
C THR A 19 4.33 -10.45 -5.76
N GLN A 20 4.88 -11.08 -4.71
CA GLN A 20 5.88 -10.46 -3.84
C GLN A 20 7.13 -11.34 -3.65
N ARG A 21 7.39 -12.26 -4.60
CA ARG A 21 8.64 -13.04 -4.60
C ARG A 21 9.87 -12.11 -4.61
N PRO A 22 10.94 -12.47 -3.89
CA PRO A 22 11.14 -13.70 -3.12
C PRO A 22 10.60 -13.68 -1.69
N MET A 23 10.18 -12.50 -1.17
CA MET A 23 9.83 -12.35 0.25
C MET A 23 8.54 -13.07 0.63
N LEU A 24 7.47 -12.88 -0.14
CA LEU A 24 6.18 -13.57 0.04
C LEU A 24 5.81 -14.36 -1.21
N MET A 25 5.27 -15.55 -1.01
CA MET A 25 4.91 -16.50 -2.06
C MET A 25 3.45 -16.95 -1.89
N ALA A 26 2.86 -17.44 -2.98
CA ALA A 26 1.54 -18.06 -2.92
C ALA A 26 1.52 -19.20 -1.89
N GLY A 27 0.48 -19.23 -1.06
CA GLY A 27 0.34 -20.19 0.02
C GLY A 27 0.92 -19.76 1.36
N ASP A 28 1.60 -18.61 1.43
CA ASP A 28 2.06 -18.03 2.67
C ASP A 28 0.88 -17.55 3.53
N ARG A 29 0.97 -17.79 4.85
CA ARG A 29 0.04 -17.29 5.86
C ARG A 29 0.77 -16.32 6.76
N VAL A 30 0.37 -15.07 6.69
CA VAL A 30 1.04 -13.95 7.36
C VAL A 30 0.23 -13.51 8.56
N LEU A 31 0.90 -13.33 9.70
CA LEU A 31 0.33 -12.76 10.91
C LEU A 31 0.33 -11.24 10.82
N VAL A 32 -0.85 -10.65 10.98
CA VAL A 32 -1.05 -9.21 10.97
C VAL A 32 -1.52 -8.74 12.35
N TYR A 33 -0.79 -7.80 12.93
CA TYR A 33 -1.17 -7.11 14.15
C TYR A 33 -1.99 -5.87 13.79
N LYS A 34 -3.31 -5.94 13.95
CA LYS A 34 -4.25 -4.92 13.49
C LYS A 34 -4.17 -3.61 14.29
N TRP A 35 -3.77 -3.68 15.55
CA TRP A 35 -3.68 -2.51 16.42
C TRP A 35 -2.29 -1.84 16.42
N ALA A 36 -1.41 -2.22 15.50
CA ALA A 36 -0.08 -1.63 15.40
C ALA A 36 -0.12 -0.11 15.20
N TYR A 37 -1.08 0.36 14.38
CA TYR A 37 -1.21 1.77 13.98
C TYR A 37 -2.48 2.45 14.51
N GLY A 38 -3.19 1.79 15.42
CA GLY A 38 -4.42 2.28 16.01
C GLY A 38 -5.56 1.27 15.96
N VAL A 39 -6.63 1.53 16.71
CA VAL A 39 -7.78 0.64 16.79
C VAL A 39 -8.83 1.10 15.79
N HIS A 40 -9.06 0.32 14.73
CA HIS A 40 -10.18 0.51 13.82
C HIS A 40 -11.41 -0.26 14.33
N MET A 41 -12.41 0.46 14.83
CA MET A 41 -13.70 -0.11 15.21
C MET A 41 -14.68 0.05 14.04
N PRO A 42 -15.23 -1.06 13.46
CA PRO A 42 -16.09 -1.00 12.26
C PRO A 42 -17.38 -0.18 12.45
N TRP A 43 -17.85 -0.02 13.69
CA TRP A 43 -19.06 0.74 14.04
C TRP A 43 -18.79 2.20 14.41
N TRP A 44 -17.54 2.64 14.47
CA TRP A 44 -17.18 4.03 14.76
C TRP A 44 -16.75 4.71 13.45
N LYS A 45 -17.60 5.56 12.90
CA LYS A 45 -17.35 6.28 11.62
C LYS A 45 -16.11 7.18 11.64
N GLN A 46 -15.68 7.60 12.82
CA GLN A 46 -14.37 8.22 13.05
C GLN A 46 -13.57 7.21 13.86
N GLY A 47 -12.63 6.51 13.20
CA GLY A 47 -11.72 5.62 13.91
C GLY A 47 -11.10 6.37 15.09
N VAL A 48 -11.18 5.79 16.28
CA VAL A 48 -10.39 6.30 17.41
C VAL A 48 -8.95 5.94 17.06
N TYR A 49 -8.29 6.84 16.36
CA TYR A 49 -6.83 6.79 16.21
C TYR A 49 -6.22 7.05 17.58
N SER A 50 -6.15 6.03 18.40
CA SER A 50 -5.21 6.02 19.49
C SER A 50 -3.83 5.87 18.85
N HIS A 51 -3.21 6.99 18.51
CA HIS A 51 -1.89 7.04 17.89
C HIS A 51 -0.86 6.42 18.84
N ARG A 52 -0.61 5.14 18.68
CA ARG A 52 0.52 4.51 19.33
C ARG A 52 1.79 4.58 18.47
N LYS A 53 1.65 4.50 17.16
CA LYS A 53 2.77 4.55 16.22
C LYS A 53 2.23 4.77 14.81
N ASP A 54 2.79 5.72 14.08
CA ASP A 54 2.52 5.85 12.65
C ASP A 54 3.27 4.77 11.86
N PRO A 55 2.71 4.30 10.72
CA PRO A 55 3.43 3.41 9.81
C PRO A 55 4.75 4.05 9.40
N GLN A 56 5.85 3.30 9.45
CA GLN A 56 7.19 3.78 9.14
C GLN A 56 7.73 3.11 7.88
N GLN A 57 8.63 3.79 7.20
CA GLN A 57 9.38 3.22 6.09
C GLN A 57 10.07 1.92 6.54
N GLY A 58 9.88 0.87 5.77
CA GLY A 58 10.40 -0.47 6.08
C GLY A 58 9.40 -1.42 6.73
N ASP A 59 8.25 -0.91 7.21
CA ASP A 59 7.20 -1.77 7.73
C ASP A 59 6.54 -2.60 6.61
N TRP A 60 6.23 -3.84 6.91
CA TRP A 60 5.31 -4.64 6.10
C TRP A 60 3.90 -4.39 6.59
N ILE A 61 3.02 -3.94 5.71
CA ILE A 61 1.65 -3.56 6.06
C ILE A 61 0.62 -4.43 5.34
N ALA A 62 -0.45 -4.76 6.04
CA ALA A 62 -1.66 -5.28 5.43
C ALA A 62 -2.60 -4.11 5.14
N PHE A 63 -3.21 -4.10 3.97
CA PHE A 63 -4.08 -3.03 3.52
C PHE A 63 -5.32 -3.55 2.79
N SER A 64 -6.34 -2.69 2.72
CA SER A 64 -7.54 -2.89 1.91
C SER A 64 -7.73 -1.67 1.02
N SER A 65 -7.67 -1.86 -0.28
CA SER A 65 -7.81 -0.77 -1.26
C SER A 65 -9.04 -1.00 -2.13
N HIS A 66 -9.79 0.06 -2.38
CA HIS A 66 -10.87 0.11 -3.36
C HIS A 66 -10.41 0.95 -4.55
N LEU A 67 -10.14 0.32 -5.68
CA LEU A 67 -9.68 1.04 -6.89
C LEU A 67 -10.83 1.78 -7.59
N GLU A 68 -12.06 1.30 -7.43
CA GLU A 68 -13.28 1.91 -7.97
C GLU A 68 -14.41 1.74 -6.96
N ALA A 69 -15.38 2.67 -6.97
CA ALA A 69 -16.49 2.70 -6.01
C ALA A 69 -17.30 1.41 -5.95
N ASP A 70 -17.35 0.64 -7.05
CA ASP A 70 -18.13 -0.61 -7.19
C ASP A 70 -17.23 -1.87 -7.23
N SER A 71 -15.91 -1.75 -7.05
CA SER A 71 -15.00 -2.90 -7.07
C SER A 71 -14.89 -3.55 -5.69
N LEU A 72 -14.73 -4.87 -5.69
CA LEU A 72 -14.41 -5.63 -4.48
C LEU A 72 -13.10 -5.10 -3.87
N ALA A 73 -13.08 -4.96 -2.55
CA ALA A 73 -11.89 -4.55 -1.82
C ALA A 73 -10.72 -5.49 -2.12
N ILE A 74 -9.62 -4.93 -2.58
CA ILE A 74 -8.37 -5.66 -2.76
C ILE A 74 -7.64 -5.67 -1.43
N HIS A 75 -7.53 -6.85 -0.82
CA HIS A 75 -6.70 -7.04 0.36
C HIS A 75 -5.31 -7.49 -0.05
N GLY A 76 -4.30 -6.80 0.45
CA GLY A 76 -2.92 -7.08 0.12
C GLY A 76 -1.97 -6.91 1.31
N ILE A 77 -0.76 -7.41 1.13
CA ILE A 77 0.38 -7.12 2.00
C ILE A 77 1.43 -6.46 1.13
N GLY A 78 2.05 -5.41 1.62
CA GLY A 78 3.09 -4.69 0.89
C GLY A 78 4.13 -4.10 1.82
N TRP A 79 5.28 -3.81 1.27
CA TRP A 79 6.36 -3.13 1.98
C TRP A 79 6.21 -1.62 1.86
N LEU A 80 6.24 -0.91 2.99
CA LEU A 80 6.10 0.53 3.03
C LEU A 80 7.41 1.19 2.62
N MET A 81 7.42 1.79 1.43
CA MET A 81 8.60 2.40 0.85
C MET A 81 8.76 3.87 1.25
N ALA A 82 7.64 4.60 1.37
CA ALA A 82 7.66 6.01 1.71
C ALA A 82 6.40 6.43 2.47
N CYS A 83 6.59 7.39 3.37
CA CYS A 83 5.60 7.98 4.27
C CYS A 83 5.06 9.31 3.72
N PRO A 84 3.97 9.86 4.33
CA PRO A 84 3.41 11.16 3.93
C PRO A 84 4.46 12.29 3.97
N GLY A 85 4.59 13.04 2.88
CA GLY A 85 5.58 14.12 2.72
C GLY A 85 6.93 13.68 2.17
N ASP A 86 7.22 12.37 2.10
CA ASP A 86 8.46 11.88 1.51
C ASP A 86 8.47 12.09 -0.01
N THR A 87 9.68 12.20 -0.56
CA THR A 87 9.89 12.22 -2.01
C THR A 87 10.55 10.94 -2.45
N ILE A 88 9.91 10.22 -3.36
CA ILE A 88 10.48 9.07 -4.07
C ILE A 88 10.83 9.46 -5.49
N TRP A 89 11.68 8.69 -6.13
CA TRP A 89 12.17 8.96 -7.47
C TRP A 89 11.73 7.86 -8.43
N MET A 90 11.05 8.27 -9.48
CA MET A 90 10.55 7.35 -10.51
C MET A 90 11.45 7.40 -11.74
N GLY A 91 11.60 6.26 -12.36
CA GLY A 91 12.33 6.07 -13.61
C GLY A 91 11.50 5.35 -14.67
N PRO A 92 12.11 5.04 -15.82
CA PRO A 92 11.48 4.27 -16.87
C PRO A 92 10.98 2.90 -16.36
N HIS A 93 9.93 2.38 -17.01
CA HIS A 93 9.32 1.10 -16.66
C HIS A 93 8.86 1.01 -15.19
N TYR A 94 8.39 2.13 -14.63
CA TYR A 94 7.90 2.24 -13.24
C TYR A 94 8.93 1.78 -12.19
N ARG A 95 10.21 1.93 -12.47
CA ARG A 95 11.26 1.75 -11.47
C ARG A 95 11.14 2.85 -10.43
N VAL A 96 11.22 2.49 -9.16
CA VAL A 96 11.08 3.42 -8.04
C VAL A 96 12.27 3.29 -7.10
N SER A 97 12.77 4.41 -6.62
CA SER A 97 13.85 4.48 -5.64
C SER A 97 13.53 5.52 -4.56
N PRO A 98 13.85 5.26 -3.28
CA PRO A 98 13.72 6.27 -2.23
C PRO A 98 14.72 7.42 -2.38
N ALA A 99 15.79 7.22 -3.16
CA ALA A 99 16.78 8.25 -3.46
C ALA A 99 16.91 8.43 -4.97
N ARG A 100 17.35 9.62 -5.40
CA ARG A 100 17.60 9.93 -6.80
C ARG A 100 18.71 9.03 -7.33
N ASP A 101 18.41 8.23 -8.34
CA ASP A 101 19.34 7.24 -8.89
C ASP A 101 19.48 7.42 -10.42
N TYR A 102 20.51 8.12 -10.81
CA TYR A 102 20.81 8.38 -12.23
C TYR A 102 21.17 7.11 -13.00
N SER A 103 21.78 6.12 -12.32
CA SER A 103 22.20 4.87 -12.97
C SER A 103 21.00 4.03 -13.42
N LYS A 104 19.87 4.16 -12.71
CA LYS A 104 18.61 3.48 -13.00
C LYS A 104 17.61 4.37 -13.73
N GLY A 105 17.98 5.62 -14.04
CA GLY A 105 17.08 6.61 -14.63
C GLY A 105 15.98 7.10 -13.69
N CYS A 106 16.08 6.87 -12.37
CA CYS A 106 15.11 7.34 -11.38
C CYS A 106 15.37 8.80 -11.05
N ILE A 107 14.88 9.70 -11.91
CA ILE A 107 15.17 11.14 -11.86
C ILE A 107 13.93 12.00 -11.65
N TRP A 108 12.72 11.48 -11.86
CA TRP A 108 11.49 12.22 -11.68
C TRP A 108 11.00 12.15 -10.24
N PRO A 109 10.95 13.29 -9.53
CA PRO A 109 10.49 13.31 -8.14
C PRO A 109 8.98 13.10 -8.09
N LEU A 110 8.55 12.24 -7.16
CA LEU A 110 7.16 11.97 -6.84
C LEU A 110 6.98 12.18 -5.34
N VAL A 111 6.21 13.20 -4.96
CA VAL A 111 5.93 13.50 -3.56
C VAL A 111 4.79 12.62 -3.07
N VAL A 112 4.96 11.95 -1.95
CA VAL A 112 3.89 11.21 -1.29
C VAL A 112 2.95 12.20 -0.62
N PRO A 113 1.65 12.27 -1.00
CA PRO A 113 0.77 13.32 -0.49
C PRO A 113 0.59 13.24 1.04
N LYS A 114 0.55 14.40 1.67
CA LYS A 114 0.28 14.57 3.08
C LYS A 114 -0.93 15.47 3.29
N ASP A 115 -1.68 15.24 4.36
CA ASP A 115 -2.84 16.05 4.71
C ASP A 115 -2.50 17.54 4.79
N GLY A 116 -3.31 18.35 4.12
CA GLY A 116 -3.15 19.81 4.04
C GLY A 116 -2.08 20.30 3.06
N GLU A 117 -1.24 19.44 2.50
CA GLU A 117 -0.19 19.84 1.56
C GLU A 117 -0.67 19.90 0.11
N CYS A 118 -0.07 20.82 -0.65
CA CYS A 118 -0.33 20.99 -2.09
C CYS A 118 0.77 20.32 -2.90
N VAL A 119 0.36 19.49 -3.87
CA VAL A 119 1.29 18.83 -4.78
C VAL A 119 1.18 19.42 -6.17
N ASP A 120 2.33 19.67 -6.83
CA ASP A 120 2.40 20.15 -8.20
C ASP A 120 2.10 19.05 -9.20
N MET A 121 1.15 19.31 -10.11
CA MET A 121 0.78 18.40 -11.19
C MET A 121 1.66 18.67 -12.41
N THR A 122 2.40 17.67 -12.83
CA THR A 122 3.28 17.69 -13.99
C THR A 122 2.84 16.63 -15.01
N PRO A 123 3.18 16.73 -16.30
CA PRO A 123 2.75 15.77 -17.30
C PRO A 123 3.11 14.31 -16.98
N TRP A 124 4.20 14.07 -16.25
CA TRP A 124 4.68 12.75 -15.92
C TRP A 124 4.05 12.15 -14.63
N ASN A 125 3.52 12.98 -13.71
CA ASN A 125 2.92 12.49 -12.44
C ASN A 125 1.40 12.59 -12.40
N ILE A 126 0.79 13.40 -13.27
CA ILE A 126 -0.63 13.75 -13.25
C ILE A 126 -1.55 12.51 -13.30
N HIS A 127 -1.20 11.49 -14.08
CA HIS A 127 -2.01 10.28 -14.19
C HIS A 127 -2.11 9.53 -12.85
N LEU A 128 -1.01 9.45 -12.12
CA LEU A 128 -0.96 8.75 -10.84
C LEU A 128 -1.76 9.51 -9.77
N TYR A 129 -1.57 10.83 -9.67
CA TYR A 129 -2.33 11.64 -8.73
C TYR A 129 -3.83 11.69 -9.07
N THR A 130 -4.18 11.81 -10.36
CA THR A 130 -5.59 11.78 -10.78
C THR A 130 -6.29 10.50 -10.35
N ARG A 131 -5.61 9.35 -10.46
CA ARG A 131 -6.15 8.07 -9.99
C ARG A 131 -6.40 8.10 -8.47
N THR A 132 -5.44 8.57 -7.70
CA THR A 132 -5.55 8.69 -6.24
C THR A 132 -6.66 9.65 -5.84
N ILE A 133 -6.76 10.82 -6.48
CA ILE A 133 -7.80 11.82 -6.21
C ILE A 133 -9.19 11.22 -6.48
N ASN A 134 -9.37 10.60 -7.64
CA ASN A 134 -10.65 10.01 -8.03
C ASN A 134 -11.08 8.84 -7.13
N ALA A 135 -10.11 8.09 -6.58
CA ALA A 135 -10.38 6.96 -5.71
C ALA A 135 -10.72 7.39 -4.27
N TYR A 136 -10.03 8.42 -3.74
CA TYR A 136 -10.03 8.63 -2.29
C TYR A 136 -10.41 10.03 -1.81
N GLU A 137 -10.29 11.08 -2.65
CA GLU A 137 -10.56 12.47 -2.24
C GLU A 137 -12.05 12.88 -2.37
N GLY A 138 -12.93 11.95 -2.77
CA GLY A 138 -14.35 12.25 -2.97
C GLY A 138 -14.64 13.25 -4.09
N THR A 139 -13.65 13.53 -4.91
CA THR A 139 -13.68 14.52 -6.00
C THR A 139 -13.37 13.82 -7.31
N LYS A 140 -14.15 14.11 -8.35
CA LYS A 140 -13.88 13.59 -9.69
C LYS A 140 -13.14 14.63 -10.52
N VAL A 141 -11.95 14.25 -10.98
CA VAL A 141 -11.10 15.06 -11.82
C VAL A 141 -10.74 14.34 -13.11
N SER A 142 -10.45 15.07 -14.17
CA SER A 142 -10.00 14.54 -15.44
C SER A 142 -8.71 15.21 -15.88
N ILE A 143 -8.07 14.66 -16.91
CA ILE A 143 -6.85 15.24 -17.50
C ILE A 143 -7.20 15.80 -18.86
N GLN A 144 -6.83 17.07 -19.08
CA GLN A 144 -6.94 17.73 -20.38
C GLN A 144 -5.67 18.57 -20.64
N ALA A 145 -5.02 18.32 -21.76
CA ALA A 145 -3.80 19.03 -22.17
C ALA A 145 -2.74 19.06 -21.03
N ASP A 146 -2.45 17.91 -20.42
CA ASP A 146 -1.50 17.73 -19.31
C ASP A 146 -1.79 18.58 -18.06
N ARG A 147 -3.05 18.92 -17.86
CA ARG A 147 -3.53 19.65 -16.67
C ARG A 147 -4.68 18.93 -16.02
N LEU A 148 -4.75 19.07 -14.70
CA LEU A 148 -5.87 18.57 -13.91
C LEU A 148 -7.10 19.46 -14.17
N LEU A 149 -8.20 18.86 -14.63
CA LEU A 149 -9.47 19.54 -14.84
C LEU A 149 -10.44 19.14 -13.72
N TRP A 150 -10.92 20.14 -12.97
CA TRP A 150 -11.92 19.98 -11.93
C TRP A 150 -13.03 21.03 -12.10
N ASN A 151 -14.27 20.57 -12.20
CA ASN A 151 -15.43 21.46 -12.43
C ASN A 151 -15.22 22.45 -13.59
N GLY A 152 -14.64 21.99 -14.71
CA GLY A 152 -14.38 22.81 -15.89
C GLY A 152 -13.22 23.80 -15.76
N ARG A 153 -12.50 23.80 -14.64
CA ARG A 153 -11.34 24.66 -14.42
C ARG A 153 -10.05 23.85 -14.39
N SER A 154 -8.99 24.43 -14.93
CA SER A 154 -7.67 23.81 -14.98
C SER A 154 -6.84 24.20 -13.76
N TYR A 155 -6.24 23.20 -13.12
CA TYR A 155 -5.39 23.36 -11.94
C TYR A 155 -4.00 22.79 -12.19
N ARG A 156 -2.98 23.45 -11.65
CA ARG A 156 -1.59 22.99 -11.65
C ARG A 156 -1.19 22.36 -10.32
N ARG A 157 -2.00 22.56 -9.27
CA ARG A 157 -1.78 22.06 -7.92
C ARG A 157 -3.06 21.46 -7.39
N PHE A 158 -2.92 20.42 -6.57
CA PHE A 158 -4.03 19.86 -5.84
C PHE A 158 -3.65 19.76 -4.36
N ARG A 159 -4.58 20.16 -3.48
CA ARG A 159 -4.43 20.03 -2.04
C ARG A 159 -5.07 18.73 -1.60
N PHE A 160 -4.28 17.84 -0.99
CA PHE A 160 -4.76 16.60 -0.44
C PHE A 160 -5.33 16.80 0.97
N HIS A 161 -6.32 15.98 1.35
CA HIS A 161 -7.03 16.07 2.63
C HIS A 161 -6.84 14.80 3.47
N ARG A 162 -5.86 13.96 3.10
CA ARG A 162 -5.49 12.74 3.80
C ARG A 162 -4.01 12.49 3.68
N ASP A 163 -3.48 11.72 4.64
CA ASP A 163 -2.14 11.16 4.56
C ASP A 163 -2.13 9.94 3.65
N TYR A 164 -1.10 9.86 2.81
CA TYR A 164 -0.91 8.78 1.86
C TYR A 164 0.44 8.10 2.06
N TYR A 165 0.51 6.87 1.63
CA TYR A 165 1.68 6.02 1.71
C TYR A 165 2.01 5.41 0.36
N TRP A 166 3.30 5.12 0.13
CA TRP A 166 3.75 4.39 -1.04
C TRP A 166 4.12 2.97 -0.69
N ILE A 167 3.41 2.01 -1.29
CA ILE A 167 3.64 0.58 -1.09
C ILE A 167 4.39 0.02 -2.29
N TYR A 168 5.33 -0.85 -2.02
CA TYR A 168 6.12 -1.57 -3.01
C TYR A 168 6.07 -3.07 -2.75
N SER A 169 5.92 -3.86 -3.80
CA SER A 169 5.82 -5.32 -3.71
C SER A 169 7.14 -6.05 -3.93
N GLY A 170 8.18 -5.34 -4.39
CA GLY A 170 9.46 -5.97 -4.77
C GLY A 170 9.45 -6.66 -6.13
N ASN A 171 8.29 -7.06 -6.64
CA ASN A 171 8.16 -7.70 -7.94
C ASN A 171 7.76 -6.69 -9.03
N PRO A 172 8.57 -6.48 -10.08
CA PRO A 172 8.23 -5.58 -11.18
C PRO A 172 6.94 -5.95 -11.93
N ALA A 173 6.61 -7.24 -11.97
CA ALA A 173 5.41 -7.74 -12.64
C ALA A 173 4.15 -7.65 -11.76
N ASN A 174 4.27 -7.25 -10.49
CA ASN A 174 3.11 -7.12 -9.62
C ASN A 174 2.30 -5.88 -9.97
N LEU A 175 1.03 -6.11 -10.26
CA LEU A 175 0.05 -5.06 -10.57
C LEU A 175 -0.71 -4.55 -9.33
N HIS A 176 -0.40 -5.04 -8.13
CA HIS A 176 -1.10 -4.72 -6.88
C HIS A 176 -0.22 -3.94 -5.90
N ASP A 177 0.47 -2.91 -6.38
CA ASP A 177 1.20 -1.96 -5.56
C ASP A 177 0.98 -0.51 -6.03
N SER A 178 1.61 0.46 -5.35
CA SER A 178 1.38 1.88 -5.63
C SER A 178 1.77 2.33 -7.04
N ARG A 179 2.55 1.55 -7.78
CA ARG A 179 2.87 1.83 -9.20
C ARG A 179 1.63 1.77 -10.09
N THR A 180 0.69 0.90 -9.75
CA THR A 180 -0.56 0.67 -10.52
C THR A 180 -1.79 1.17 -9.80
N MET A 181 -1.86 1.01 -8.47
CA MET A 181 -3.00 1.41 -7.67
C MET A 181 -3.00 2.90 -7.33
N GLY A 182 -1.85 3.56 -7.38
CA GLY A 182 -1.65 4.89 -6.84
C GLY A 182 -1.28 4.87 -5.36
N PHE A 183 -1.35 6.02 -4.71
CA PHE A 183 -1.04 6.14 -3.30
C PHE A 183 -2.12 5.48 -2.44
N LEU A 184 -1.71 4.83 -1.35
CA LEU A 184 -2.59 4.21 -0.39
C LEU A 184 -2.93 5.21 0.72
N PRO A 185 -4.20 5.53 0.97
CA PRO A 185 -4.58 6.40 2.08
C PRO A 185 -4.36 5.70 3.43
N ALA A 186 -4.12 6.48 4.48
CA ALA A 186 -3.87 5.98 5.83
C ALA A 186 -4.98 5.08 6.36
N ASP A 187 -6.24 5.40 6.06
CA ASP A 187 -7.42 4.66 6.48
C ASP A 187 -7.60 3.30 5.77
N ALA A 188 -6.86 3.06 4.69
CA ALA A 188 -6.82 1.76 4.03
C ALA A 188 -5.82 0.78 4.67
N ILE A 189 -4.99 1.22 5.61
CA ILE A 189 -4.04 0.35 6.32
C ILE A 189 -4.77 -0.42 7.41
N ILE A 190 -4.71 -1.75 7.36
CA ILE A 190 -5.36 -2.65 8.32
C ILE A 190 -4.47 -2.87 9.55
N GLY A 191 -3.16 -2.99 9.34
CA GLY A 191 -2.21 -3.28 10.43
C GLY A 191 -0.83 -3.67 9.92
N GLN A 192 0.05 -4.01 10.86
CA GLN A 192 1.42 -4.42 10.58
C GLN A 192 1.51 -5.94 10.37
N ALA A 193 2.09 -6.36 9.26
CA ALA A 193 2.45 -7.73 9.00
C ALA A 193 3.79 -8.04 9.69
N THR A 194 3.80 -8.97 10.64
CA THR A 194 4.94 -9.19 11.54
C THR A 194 5.74 -10.44 11.23
N SER A 195 5.04 -11.52 10.90
CA SER A 195 5.69 -12.81 10.69
C SER A 195 4.90 -13.70 9.75
N LEU A 196 5.60 -14.62 9.13
CA LEU A 196 5.07 -15.69 8.35
C LEU A 196 4.81 -16.87 9.30
N ILE A 197 3.55 -17.27 9.47
CA ILE A 197 3.18 -18.35 10.39
C ILE A 197 3.55 -19.70 9.79
N TYR A 198 3.10 -19.96 8.57
CA TYR A 198 3.43 -21.13 7.76
C TYR A 198 3.18 -20.87 6.28
N SER A 199 3.72 -21.75 5.44
CA SER A 199 3.56 -21.69 3.99
C SER A 199 3.17 -23.05 3.44
N LEU A 200 2.17 -23.05 2.57
CA LEU A 200 1.69 -24.28 1.90
C LEU A 200 1.98 -24.21 0.40
N ASP A 201 2.50 -25.30 -0.12
CA ASP A 201 2.69 -25.53 -1.53
C ASP A 201 1.50 -26.32 -2.08
N THR A 202 0.54 -25.64 -2.67
CA THR A 202 -0.69 -26.27 -3.15
C THR A 202 -0.49 -27.18 -4.36
N GLU A 203 0.67 -27.11 -5.02
CA GLU A 203 1.01 -27.99 -6.14
C GLU A 203 1.48 -29.38 -5.68
N LYS A 204 1.81 -29.53 -4.40
CA LYS A 204 2.28 -30.79 -3.82
C LYS A 204 1.16 -31.57 -3.15
N PRO A 205 1.31 -32.91 -3.02
CA PRO A 205 0.40 -33.73 -2.22
C PRO A 205 0.29 -33.23 -0.79
N TRP A 206 -0.88 -33.36 -0.16
CA TRP A 206 -1.22 -32.80 1.14
C TRP A 206 -0.17 -33.06 2.25
N TYR A 207 0.50 -34.22 2.24
CA TYR A 207 1.53 -34.62 3.21
C TYR A 207 2.91 -33.98 2.97
N ARG A 208 3.10 -33.25 1.85
CA ARG A 208 4.32 -32.51 1.47
C ARG A 208 4.08 -31.04 1.22
N GLN A 209 2.89 -30.55 1.49
CA GLN A 209 2.54 -29.14 1.21
C GLN A 209 3.26 -28.17 2.14
N LEU A 210 3.57 -28.55 3.39
CA LEU A 210 4.19 -27.64 4.35
C LEU A 210 5.63 -27.33 3.94
N ARG A 211 5.92 -26.03 3.72
CA ARG A 211 7.27 -25.51 3.52
C ARG A 211 7.90 -25.20 4.87
N THR A 212 8.56 -26.18 5.49
CA THR A 212 9.07 -26.10 6.87
C THR A 212 10.06 -24.95 7.08
N HIS A 213 10.89 -24.62 6.06
CA HIS A 213 11.86 -23.53 6.11
C HIS A 213 11.20 -22.13 6.09
N ARG A 214 9.88 -22.06 5.85
CA ARG A 214 9.08 -20.81 5.84
C ARG A 214 8.01 -20.82 6.93
N THR A 215 8.34 -21.39 8.09
CA THR A 215 7.44 -21.47 9.24
C THR A 215 8.02 -20.64 10.38
N LEU A 216 7.18 -19.78 10.99
CA LEU A 216 7.53 -18.87 12.08
C LEU A 216 8.70 -17.91 11.74
N CYS A 217 8.79 -17.48 10.49
CA CYS A 217 9.83 -16.55 10.06
C CYS A 217 9.35 -15.10 10.24
N PRO A 218 10.14 -14.22 10.88
CA PRO A 218 9.81 -12.80 10.94
C PRO A 218 9.83 -12.19 9.53
N LEU A 219 8.89 -11.30 9.25
CA LEU A 219 8.97 -10.45 8.07
C LEU A 219 9.92 -9.31 8.38
N GLY A 220 11.12 -9.38 7.83
CA GLY A 220 12.15 -8.37 7.99
C GLY A 220 12.87 -8.12 6.67
N GLY A 221 13.41 -6.91 6.54
CA GLY A 221 14.20 -6.52 5.38
C GLY A 221 13.39 -5.97 4.20
N ARG A 222 14.13 -5.36 3.28
CA ARG A 222 13.63 -4.79 2.03
C ARG A 222 13.38 -5.92 1.03
N PRO A 223 12.25 -5.91 0.28
CA PRO A 223 12.00 -6.87 -0.80
C PRO A 223 12.96 -6.71 -1.97
#